data_e8e3ac2835c766809976f91868aad546
#
_entry.id   e8e3ac2835c766809976f91868aad546
#
_cell.length_a   1.000
_cell.length_b   1.000
_cell.length_c   1.000
_cell.angle_alpha   90.00
_cell.angle_beta   90.00
_cell.angle_gamma   90.00
#
_symmetry.space_group_name_H-M   'P 1'
#
loop_
_entity.id
_entity.type
_entity.pdbx_description
1 polymer ?
#
loop_
_entity_poly.entity_id
_entity_poly.type
_entity_poly.pdbx_seq_one_letter_code
_entity_poly.pdbx_strand_id
1 'polypeptide(L)'
;MDDVFSDIFGKSSRSITEQILQHPEETFDVTPFVDGRCKTPIEEIQAAIDGAISHEQAVKLRQCLNHIDELEMHKAEIEREIFRLSQKYESVLDLIRTVPGFDKNPLTAIQVLSEIGADMSVFPTAKNLVSWAGCCPRNDQSSRKIKSTRISRAGSYFKPVWCKSQML
;
A
#
# COMPACT_ATOMS: atom_id res chain seq x y z
N MET A 1 7.98 -13.12 16.00
CA MET A 1 6.82 -13.26 15.07
C MET A 1 7.08 -12.65 13.70
N ASP A 2 7.83 -11.57 13.58
CA ASP A 2 8.22 -10.96 12.29
C ASP A 2 9.12 -11.85 11.43
N ASP A 3 9.90 -12.75 12.03
CA ASP A 3 10.70 -13.74 11.30
C ASP A 3 9.88 -14.91 10.74
N VAL A 4 8.65 -15.10 11.25
CA VAL A 4 7.81 -16.27 10.95
C VAL A 4 6.66 -15.93 10.00
N PHE A 5 6.16 -14.70 10.06
CA PHE A 5 5.09 -14.21 9.19
C PHE A 5 5.61 -13.11 8.28
N SER A 6 5.34 -13.23 6.99
CA SER A 6 5.62 -12.16 6.01
C SER A 6 4.79 -10.89 6.25
N ASP A 7 3.66 -11.03 6.93
CA ASP A 7 2.77 -9.94 7.34
C ASP A 7 2.29 -10.20 8.78
N ILE A 8 2.85 -9.43 9.72
CA ILE A 8 2.50 -9.52 11.15
C ILE A 8 1.08 -9.01 11.47
N PHE A 9 0.46 -8.29 10.54
CA PHE A 9 -0.93 -7.84 10.65
C PHE A 9 -1.90 -8.71 9.85
N GLY A 10 -1.39 -9.76 9.21
CA GLY A 10 -2.19 -10.74 8.50
C GLY A 10 -3.12 -11.54 9.44
N LYS A 11 -4.10 -12.22 8.87
CA LYS A 11 -5.17 -12.90 9.62
C LYS A 11 -4.64 -13.86 10.70
N SER A 12 -3.67 -14.71 10.37
CA SER A 12 -3.12 -15.70 11.33
C SER A 12 -2.34 -15.04 12.45
N SER A 13 -1.41 -14.14 12.12
CA SER A 13 -0.60 -13.44 13.11
C SER A 13 -1.45 -12.56 14.02
N ARG A 14 -2.49 -11.91 13.48
CA ARG A 14 -3.44 -11.11 14.27
C ARG A 14 -4.21 -11.99 15.26
N SER A 15 -4.78 -13.12 14.81
CA SER A 15 -5.51 -14.04 15.68
C SER A 15 -4.63 -14.61 16.79
N ILE A 16 -3.38 -14.99 16.48
CA ILE A 16 -2.41 -15.47 17.47
C ILE A 16 -2.07 -14.35 18.48
N THR A 17 -1.83 -13.13 18.00
CA THR A 17 -1.53 -11.97 18.86
C THR A 17 -2.70 -11.67 19.81
N GLU A 18 -3.93 -11.74 19.32
CA GLU A 18 -5.13 -11.55 20.14
C GLU A 18 -5.25 -12.63 21.22
N GLN A 19 -4.92 -13.88 20.89
CA GLN A 19 -4.88 -14.99 21.86
C GLN A 19 -3.80 -14.77 22.93
N ILE A 20 -2.59 -14.36 22.54
CA ILE A 20 -1.52 -14.00 23.50
C ILE A 20 -1.98 -12.88 24.43
N LEU A 21 -2.71 -11.88 23.91
CA LEU A 21 -3.21 -10.75 24.72
C LEU A 21 -4.34 -11.14 25.68
N GLN A 22 -5.08 -12.20 25.39
CA GLN A 22 -6.12 -12.72 26.29
C GLN A 22 -5.49 -13.57 27.42
N HIS A 23 -4.43 -14.30 27.11
CA HIS A 23 -3.76 -15.25 28.01
C HIS A 23 -2.22 -15.05 27.99
N PRO A 24 -1.72 -13.91 28.51
CA PRO A 24 -0.31 -13.52 28.33
C PRO A 24 0.71 -14.44 29.00
N GLU A 25 0.29 -15.23 30.01
CA GLU A 25 1.14 -16.14 30.77
C GLU A 25 0.92 -17.62 30.39
N GLU A 26 -0.02 -17.90 29.48
CA GLU A 26 -0.39 -19.26 29.12
C GLU A 26 0.18 -19.64 27.74
N THR A 27 0.64 -20.89 27.65
CA THR A 27 0.96 -21.49 26.33
C THR A 27 -0.29 -22.11 25.72
N PHE A 28 -0.46 -21.95 24.41
CA PHE A 28 -1.62 -22.49 23.68
C PHE A 28 -1.17 -23.09 22.35
N ASP A 29 -1.99 -23.98 21.80
CA ASP A 29 -1.80 -24.54 20.45
C ASP A 29 -2.15 -23.49 19.38
N VAL A 30 -1.22 -23.20 18.48
CA VAL A 30 -1.42 -22.23 17.37
C VAL A 30 -2.22 -22.79 16.21
N THR A 31 -2.35 -24.11 16.11
CA THR A 31 -2.96 -24.79 14.96
C THR A 31 -4.33 -24.22 14.57
N PRO A 32 -5.26 -23.91 15.50
CA PRO A 32 -6.57 -23.38 15.15
C PRO A 32 -6.55 -21.96 14.56
N PHE A 33 -5.46 -21.20 14.79
CA PHE A 33 -5.34 -19.80 14.44
C PHE A 33 -4.57 -19.58 13.12
N VAL A 34 -3.96 -20.63 12.57
CA VAL A 34 -3.14 -20.55 11.35
C VAL A 34 -4.01 -20.84 10.12
N ASP A 35 -4.05 -19.88 9.18
CA ASP A 35 -4.73 -20.07 7.89
C ASP A 35 -3.99 -21.10 7.04
N GLY A 36 -4.71 -22.00 6.38
CA GLY A 36 -4.14 -23.07 5.55
C GLY A 36 -3.27 -22.61 4.37
N ARG A 37 -3.26 -21.31 4.06
CA ARG A 37 -2.36 -20.69 3.06
C ARG A 37 -1.02 -20.25 3.65
N CYS A 38 -0.85 -20.35 4.96
CA CYS A 38 0.42 -20.06 5.61
C CYS A 38 1.47 -21.08 5.14
N LYS A 39 2.62 -20.57 4.69
CA LYS A 39 3.72 -21.42 4.17
C LYS A 39 4.67 -21.88 5.27
N THR A 40 4.66 -21.18 6.41
CA THR A 40 5.54 -21.49 7.55
C THR A 40 5.03 -22.72 8.29
N PRO A 41 5.87 -23.67 8.63
CA PRO A 41 5.49 -24.84 9.43
C PRO A 41 4.90 -24.46 10.79
N ILE A 42 3.89 -25.20 11.23
CA ILE A 42 3.19 -24.94 12.50
C ILE A 42 4.15 -25.02 13.69
N GLU A 43 5.10 -25.94 13.65
CA GLU A 43 6.10 -26.13 14.69
C GLU A 43 7.01 -24.89 14.84
N GLU A 44 7.33 -24.23 13.74
CA GLU A 44 8.14 -23.01 13.75
C GLU A 44 7.33 -21.82 14.30
N ILE A 45 6.05 -21.73 13.94
CA ILE A 45 5.13 -20.73 14.50
C ILE A 45 4.97 -20.97 16.02
N GLN A 46 4.77 -22.21 16.43
CA GLN A 46 4.64 -22.59 17.84
C GLN A 46 5.89 -22.20 18.63
N ALA A 47 7.07 -22.52 18.12
CA ALA A 47 8.33 -22.15 18.75
C ALA A 47 8.55 -20.63 18.85
N ALA A 48 8.05 -19.87 17.89
CA ALA A 48 8.17 -18.40 17.87
C ALA A 48 7.30 -17.69 18.92
N ILE A 49 6.25 -18.36 19.43
CA ILE A 49 5.39 -17.84 20.49
C ILE A 49 5.65 -18.50 21.84
N ASP A 50 6.60 -19.42 21.90
CA ASP A 50 6.98 -20.06 23.16
C ASP A 50 7.68 -19.05 24.08
N GLY A 51 6.92 -18.57 25.06
CA GLY A 51 7.34 -17.56 26.01
C GLY A 51 6.15 -16.85 26.64
N ALA A 52 6.41 -16.08 27.67
CA ALA A 52 5.41 -15.26 28.34
C ALA A 52 5.71 -13.77 28.15
N ILE A 53 4.69 -12.97 28.00
CA ILE A 53 4.80 -11.51 28.01
C ILE A 53 4.30 -10.95 29.34
N SER A 54 4.96 -9.92 29.87
CA SER A 54 4.49 -9.26 31.09
C SER A 54 3.16 -8.55 30.85
N HIS A 55 2.39 -8.36 31.92
CA HIS A 55 1.15 -7.59 31.86
C HIS A 55 1.33 -6.21 31.24
N GLU A 56 2.42 -5.50 31.54
CA GLU A 56 2.72 -4.19 30.98
C GLU A 56 3.00 -4.26 29.46
N GLN A 57 3.68 -5.30 29.00
CA GLN A 57 3.90 -5.54 27.57
C GLN A 57 2.58 -5.84 26.85
N ALA A 58 1.72 -6.66 27.45
CA ALA A 58 0.39 -6.96 26.91
C ALA A 58 -0.47 -5.70 26.79
N VAL A 59 -0.47 -4.82 27.80
CA VAL A 59 -1.18 -3.54 27.76
C VAL A 59 -0.65 -2.66 26.62
N LYS A 60 0.67 -2.51 26.48
CA LYS A 60 1.28 -1.71 25.40
C LYS A 60 0.91 -2.26 24.03
N LEU A 61 1.02 -3.57 23.83
CA LEU A 61 0.69 -4.21 22.56
C LEU A 61 -0.79 -4.02 22.21
N ARG A 62 -1.70 -4.17 23.17
CA ARG A 62 -3.13 -3.91 22.99
C ARG A 62 -3.40 -2.48 22.54
N GLN A 63 -2.75 -1.49 23.16
CA GLN A 63 -2.91 -0.09 22.75
C GLN A 63 -2.40 0.16 21.33
N CYS A 64 -1.27 -0.46 20.94
CA CYS A 64 -0.79 -0.36 19.55
C CYS A 64 -1.80 -0.95 18.55
N LEU A 65 -2.38 -2.12 18.86
CA LEU A 65 -3.38 -2.75 18.00
C LEU A 65 -4.65 -1.91 17.88
N ASN A 66 -5.16 -1.40 19.01
CA ASN A 66 -6.33 -0.53 19.01
C ASN A 66 -6.09 0.73 18.14
N HIS A 67 -4.91 1.32 18.25
CA HIS A 67 -4.56 2.49 17.43
C HIS A 67 -4.49 2.17 15.93
N ILE A 68 -3.99 0.99 15.57
CA ILE A 68 -4.02 0.52 14.16
C ILE A 68 -5.46 0.38 13.68
N ASP A 69 -6.34 -0.23 14.47
CA ASP A 69 -7.76 -0.39 14.12
C ASP A 69 -8.48 0.96 13.95
N GLU A 70 -8.18 1.93 14.81
CA GLU A 70 -8.68 3.31 14.71
C GLU A 70 -8.21 3.98 13.41
N LEU A 71 -6.93 3.82 13.06
CA LEU A 71 -6.38 4.36 11.80
C LEU A 71 -7.01 3.71 10.58
N GLU A 72 -7.29 2.41 10.62
CA GLU A 72 -7.98 1.72 9.53
C GLU A 72 -9.43 2.21 9.37
N MET A 73 -10.14 2.47 10.48
CA MET A 73 -11.47 3.07 10.43
C MET A 73 -11.44 4.47 9.81
N HIS A 74 -10.53 5.34 10.27
CA HIS A 74 -10.39 6.70 9.73
C HIS A 74 -10.02 6.67 8.23
N LYS A 75 -9.12 5.77 7.83
CA LYS A 75 -8.78 5.55 6.43
C LYS A 75 -9.99 5.17 5.60
N ALA A 76 -10.80 4.22 6.07
CA ALA A 76 -12.01 3.79 5.38
C ALA A 76 -13.06 4.91 5.25
N GLU A 77 -13.15 5.81 6.23
CA GLU A 77 -14.02 7.00 6.16
C GLU A 77 -13.54 7.99 5.09
N ILE A 78 -12.24 8.27 5.06
CA ILE A 78 -11.64 9.16 4.07
C ILE A 78 -11.80 8.55 2.66
N GLU A 79 -11.56 7.25 2.49
CA GLU A 79 -11.73 6.56 1.21
C GLU A 79 -13.18 6.64 0.71
N ARG A 80 -14.17 6.46 1.58
CA ARG A 80 -15.60 6.64 1.23
C ARG A 80 -15.89 8.04 0.71
N GLU A 81 -15.34 9.07 1.35
CA GLU A 81 -15.52 10.45 0.93
C GLU A 81 -14.81 10.74 -0.41
N ILE A 82 -13.60 10.20 -0.60
CA ILE A 82 -12.88 10.28 -1.88
C ILE A 82 -13.72 9.66 -3.00
N PHE A 83 -14.28 8.46 -2.79
CA PHE A 83 -15.16 7.82 -3.78
C PHE A 83 -16.42 8.64 -4.05
N ARG A 84 -17.05 9.21 -3.02
CA ARG A 84 -18.21 10.08 -3.19
C ARG A 84 -17.89 11.31 -4.04
N LEU A 85 -16.77 11.97 -3.78
CA LEU A 85 -16.33 13.13 -4.55
C LEU A 85 -15.93 12.80 -5.98
N SER A 86 -15.43 11.60 -6.23
CA SER A 86 -14.98 11.15 -7.54
C SER A 86 -16.10 10.74 -8.48
N GLN A 87 -17.31 10.46 -7.99
CA GLN A 87 -18.47 9.99 -8.79
C GLN A 87 -18.77 10.88 -10.01
N LYS A 88 -18.66 12.20 -9.86
CA LYS A 88 -18.90 13.15 -10.95
C LYS A 88 -17.89 13.04 -12.12
N TYR A 89 -16.80 12.32 -11.92
CA TYR A 89 -15.74 12.11 -12.90
C TYR A 89 -15.67 10.68 -13.44
N GLU A 90 -16.70 9.86 -13.21
CA GLU A 90 -16.67 8.43 -13.52
C GLU A 90 -16.28 8.11 -14.97
N SER A 91 -16.79 8.89 -15.93
CA SER A 91 -16.42 8.72 -17.35
C SER A 91 -14.92 8.94 -17.63
N VAL A 92 -14.29 9.86 -16.90
CA VAL A 92 -12.85 10.12 -17.02
C VAL A 92 -12.06 9.04 -16.29
N LEU A 93 -12.55 8.59 -15.13
CA LEU A 93 -11.94 7.51 -14.37
C LEU A 93 -11.95 6.20 -15.16
N ASP A 94 -13.04 5.88 -15.85
CA ASP A 94 -13.13 4.70 -16.73
C ASP A 94 -12.09 4.77 -17.86
N LEU A 95 -11.90 5.95 -18.45
CA LEU A 95 -10.84 6.14 -19.43
C LEU A 95 -9.44 5.91 -18.84
N ILE A 96 -9.17 6.41 -17.65
CA ILE A 96 -7.88 6.20 -16.97
C ILE A 96 -7.67 4.71 -16.64
N ARG A 97 -8.71 4.01 -16.24
CA ARG A 97 -8.68 2.56 -15.94
C ARG A 97 -8.37 1.68 -17.15
N THR A 98 -8.53 2.21 -18.39
CA THR A 98 -8.10 1.46 -19.59
C THR A 98 -6.59 1.31 -19.70
N VAL A 99 -5.83 2.13 -18.96
CA VAL A 99 -4.37 2.02 -18.93
C VAL A 99 -3.97 0.81 -18.07
N PRO A 100 -3.16 -0.11 -18.60
CA PRO A 100 -2.75 -1.30 -17.86
C PRO A 100 -2.17 -0.98 -16.48
N GLY A 101 -2.67 -1.66 -15.45
CA GLY A 101 -2.26 -1.49 -14.05
C GLY A 101 -3.02 -0.42 -13.27
N PHE A 102 -3.85 0.43 -13.91
CA PHE A 102 -4.68 1.41 -13.21
C PHE A 102 -6.06 0.87 -12.84
N ASP A 103 -6.43 -0.26 -13.37
CA ASP A 103 -7.68 -0.99 -13.12
C ASP A 103 -7.67 -1.80 -11.82
N LYS A 104 -6.49 -2.18 -11.33
CA LYS A 104 -6.34 -3.08 -10.16
C LYS A 104 -6.77 -2.45 -8.83
N ASN A 105 -6.56 -1.15 -8.67
CA ASN A 105 -6.95 -0.43 -7.47
C ASN A 105 -7.75 0.82 -7.85
N PRO A 106 -9.02 0.93 -7.42
CA PRO A 106 -9.87 2.09 -7.74
C PRO A 106 -9.28 3.43 -7.36
N LEU A 107 -8.50 3.49 -6.27
CA LEU A 107 -7.85 4.71 -5.83
C LEU A 107 -6.75 5.18 -6.78
N THR A 108 -6.12 4.28 -7.53
CA THR A 108 -5.04 4.63 -8.47
C THR A 108 -5.53 5.60 -9.55
N ALA A 109 -6.67 5.31 -10.18
CA ALA A 109 -7.26 6.18 -11.19
C ALA A 109 -7.66 7.55 -10.59
N ILE A 110 -8.19 7.56 -9.37
CA ILE A 110 -8.56 8.80 -8.66
C ILE A 110 -7.32 9.62 -8.33
N GLN A 111 -6.23 9.00 -7.87
CA GLN A 111 -4.96 9.69 -7.62
C GLN A 111 -4.40 10.31 -8.90
N VAL A 112 -4.42 9.58 -10.02
CA VAL A 112 -4.00 10.11 -11.32
C VAL A 112 -4.85 11.34 -11.69
N LEU A 113 -6.18 11.22 -11.59
CA LEU A 113 -7.09 12.32 -11.88
C LEU A 113 -6.87 13.54 -10.98
N SER A 114 -6.60 13.32 -9.69
CA SER A 114 -6.35 14.41 -8.73
C SER A 114 -5.09 15.21 -9.06
N GLU A 115 -4.08 14.55 -9.64
CA GLU A 115 -2.82 15.20 -10.03
C GLU A 115 -2.91 15.92 -11.38
N ILE A 116 -3.51 15.28 -12.39
CA ILE A 116 -3.55 15.85 -13.76
C ILE A 116 -4.76 16.76 -14.00
N GLY A 117 -5.81 16.64 -13.19
CA GLY A 117 -7.08 17.30 -13.39
C GLY A 117 -7.95 16.65 -14.48
N ALA A 118 -9.19 17.08 -14.56
CA ALA A 118 -10.13 16.62 -15.60
C ALA A 118 -10.03 17.44 -16.89
N ASP A 119 -9.48 18.66 -16.83
CA ASP A 119 -9.31 19.54 -17.98
C ASP A 119 -7.97 19.31 -18.68
N MET A 120 -8.02 18.58 -19.79
CA MET A 120 -6.84 18.30 -20.61
C MET A 120 -6.39 19.48 -21.50
N SER A 121 -7.13 20.58 -21.56
CA SER A 121 -6.71 21.78 -22.31
C SER A 121 -5.42 22.41 -21.75
N VAL A 122 -5.13 22.16 -20.47
CA VAL A 122 -3.88 22.55 -19.80
C VAL A 122 -2.64 21.90 -20.45
N PHE A 123 -2.81 20.73 -21.09
CA PHE A 123 -1.74 19.99 -21.76
C PHE A 123 -1.97 19.96 -23.28
N PRO A 124 -1.43 20.93 -24.06
CA PRO A 124 -1.67 21.00 -25.50
C PRO A 124 -1.31 19.73 -26.26
N THR A 125 -0.38 18.93 -25.76
CA THR A 125 0.02 17.65 -26.35
C THR A 125 0.33 16.61 -25.25
N ALA A 126 0.26 15.33 -25.60
CA ALA A 126 0.67 14.25 -24.73
C ALA A 126 2.12 14.41 -24.24
N LYS A 127 3.01 14.97 -25.05
CA LYS A 127 4.40 15.25 -24.68
C LYS A 127 4.49 16.24 -23.51
N ASN A 128 3.61 17.23 -23.46
CA ASN A 128 3.56 18.20 -22.37
C ASN A 128 3.17 17.53 -21.06
N LEU A 129 2.16 16.66 -21.08
CA LEU A 129 1.77 15.87 -19.90
C LEU A 129 2.90 14.96 -19.43
N VAL A 130 3.54 14.20 -20.33
CA VAL A 130 4.64 13.28 -20.00
C VAL A 130 5.85 14.03 -19.46
N SER A 131 6.15 15.23 -19.99
CA SER A 131 7.21 16.10 -19.50
C SER A 131 6.90 16.66 -18.11
N TRP A 132 5.66 17.13 -17.90
CA TRP A 132 5.18 17.62 -16.61
C TRP A 132 5.20 16.50 -15.55
N ALA A 133 4.74 15.32 -15.91
CA ALA A 133 4.81 14.12 -15.05
C ALA A 133 6.25 13.67 -14.73
N GLY A 134 7.25 14.26 -15.40
CA GLY A 134 8.66 13.94 -15.20
C GLY A 134 9.04 12.54 -15.73
N CYS A 135 8.25 11.96 -16.62
CA CYS A 135 8.51 10.65 -17.22
C CYS A 135 9.42 10.72 -18.45
N CYS A 136 9.75 11.94 -18.93
CA CYS A 136 10.70 12.12 -20.02
C CYS A 136 12.14 11.94 -19.55
N PRO A 137 12.95 11.12 -20.22
CA PRO A 137 14.38 11.10 -19.96
C PRO A 137 15.02 12.43 -20.39
N ARG A 138 15.97 12.91 -19.61
CA ARG A 138 16.80 14.06 -19.99
C ARG A 138 17.78 13.59 -21.06
N ASN A 139 17.68 14.15 -22.24
CA ASN A 139 18.70 13.98 -23.28
C ASN A 139 19.84 15.00 -23.07
N ASP A 140 20.67 14.78 -22.05
CA ASP A 140 21.90 15.55 -21.89
C ASP A 140 22.95 15.00 -22.86
N GLN A 141 22.95 15.56 -24.08
CA GLN A 141 23.99 15.29 -25.07
C GLN A 141 24.88 16.51 -25.23
N SER A 142 26.19 16.32 -25.18
CA SER A 142 27.19 17.31 -25.54
C SER A 142 28.26 16.65 -26.41
N SER A 143 28.51 17.21 -27.60
CA SER A 143 29.55 16.73 -28.53
C SER A 143 29.45 15.23 -28.86
N ARG A 144 28.25 14.73 -29.21
CA ARG A 144 27.96 13.31 -29.50
C ARG A 144 28.12 12.33 -28.33
N LYS A 145 28.32 12.80 -27.11
CA LYS A 145 28.36 11.93 -25.92
C LYS A 145 27.08 12.14 -25.11
N ILE A 146 26.37 11.05 -24.82
CA ILE A 146 25.22 11.03 -23.91
C ILE A 146 25.76 11.12 -22.49
N LYS A 147 25.46 12.21 -21.78
CA LYS A 147 25.88 12.43 -20.39
C LYS A 147 24.94 11.76 -19.38
N SER A 148 23.64 11.76 -19.65
CA SER A 148 22.67 11.15 -18.77
C SER A 148 21.35 10.89 -19.47
N THR A 149 20.75 9.70 -19.20
CA THR A 149 19.39 9.33 -19.58
C THR A 149 18.44 9.32 -18.38
N ARG A 150 18.84 9.91 -17.24
CA ARG A 150 18.04 9.92 -16.02
C ARG A 150 16.75 10.71 -16.23
N ILE A 151 15.67 10.18 -15.66
CA ILE A 151 14.36 10.86 -15.59
C ILE A 151 14.48 12.09 -14.68
N SER A 152 13.73 13.15 -14.99
CA SER A 152 13.72 14.37 -14.17
C SER A 152 13.21 14.09 -12.74
N ARG A 153 13.51 14.98 -11.79
CA ARG A 153 12.94 14.90 -10.42
C ARG A 153 11.50 15.43 -10.32
N ALA A 154 10.93 15.98 -11.42
CA ALA A 154 9.55 16.42 -11.48
C ALA A 154 8.57 15.24 -11.30
N GLY A 155 7.31 15.53 -10.99
CA GLY A 155 6.26 14.52 -10.84
C GLY A 155 6.42 13.66 -9.57
N SER A 156 6.80 14.27 -8.45
CA SER A 156 7.03 13.56 -7.17
C SER A 156 5.83 12.76 -6.67
N TYR A 157 4.62 13.19 -6.98
CA TYR A 157 3.38 12.50 -6.61
C TYR A 157 2.89 11.54 -7.70
N PHE A 158 2.96 11.93 -8.97
CA PHE A 158 2.47 11.13 -10.09
C PHE A 158 3.35 9.90 -10.38
N LYS A 159 4.68 10.05 -10.37
CA LYS A 159 5.61 8.93 -10.66
C LYS A 159 5.45 7.72 -9.76
N PRO A 160 5.33 7.87 -8.41
CA PRO A 160 5.14 6.72 -7.55
C PRO A 160 3.86 5.94 -7.86
N VAL A 161 2.78 6.65 -8.22
CA VAL A 161 1.52 6.02 -8.63
C VAL A 161 1.71 5.24 -9.93
N TRP A 162 2.34 5.86 -10.93
CA TRP A 162 2.65 5.22 -12.21
C TRP A 162 3.56 3.99 -12.05
N CYS A 163 4.65 4.12 -11.30
CA CYS A 163 5.59 3.02 -11.09
C CYS A 163 4.94 1.84 -10.33
N LYS A 164 4.15 2.12 -9.29
CA LYS A 164 3.43 1.07 -8.54
C LYS A 164 2.43 0.30 -9.42
N SER A 165 1.72 0.98 -10.31
CA SER A 165 0.75 0.35 -11.21
C SER A 165 1.39 -0.61 -12.23
N GLN A 166 2.67 -0.42 -12.57
CA GLN A 166 3.39 -1.27 -13.51
C GLN A 166 4.09 -2.46 -12.85
N MET A 167 4.21 -2.49 -11.52
CA MET A 167 4.87 -3.57 -10.77
C MET A 167 3.91 -4.67 -10.29
N LEU A 168 2.62 -4.51 -10.53
CA LEU A 168 1.54 -5.46 -10.18
C LEU A 168 1.05 -6.22 -11.41
#